data_e4997c32b7a0db20caba88eb261661f9
#
_entry.id   e4997c32b7a0db20caba88eb261661f9
#
_cell.length_a   1.000
_cell.length_b   1.000
_cell.length_c   1.000
_cell.angle_alpha   90.00
_cell.angle_beta   90.00
_cell.angle_gamma   90.00
#
_symmetry.space_group_name_H-M   'P 1'
#
loop_
_entity.id
_entity.type
_entity.pdbx_description
1 polymer ?
#
loop_
_entity_poly.entity_id
_entity_poly.type
_entity_poly.pdbx_seq_one_letter_code
_entity_poly.pdbx_strand_id
1 'polypeptide(L)'
;KDGYDTTLFNLLQLKDSLGRFTTLTSPHFQVRMEKQEAAVYGQRVLSLLEESWTELVPRYEFEPELPVMVEIYPRADDFAVRTFGIPDVSGFLGVCFGKVVTANSPASRRDHPTSWESVLWHEFCHVITLQKTGNKIPRWLSEGISVFEERRADIRWGQHMNHDFRDRILGDKITPISQLSSAFLTAKSGEDMNFAYYESSMVVEHIVQTHGLPALNAVLNDLNTGVQINDALDRHMGGLEALETSFKSFLTEQAKGWAAGVDFSKEAFAEAKPTDLESVKSFLETHPSSFSGLMTQASLLLQDNKLDEAEVALKKLVELVPGDVSTNGPRRLLADVYRKRGEKEQEAAVLAEHLSRTADDLEAAMRLQDLCNDAKQLERVVEQGQTIFGIDPFQIAAIQKTLAAAETLKQNEVAVAQLSTLLELQSDDAPRLHYRIARLLKGSDTAQSRRHTLLALEQAPRFRDAHTLLLELKRAEIAAEPAK
;
A
#
# COMPACT_ATOMS: atom_id res chain seq x y z
N LYS A 1 42.89 13.56 -19.69
CA LYS A 1 41.70 14.26 -19.13
C LYS A 1 41.09 13.30 -18.14
N ASP A 2 41.45 13.41 -16.87
CA ASP A 2 40.83 12.62 -15.81
C ASP A 2 39.46 13.24 -15.54
N GLY A 3 38.46 12.81 -16.33
CA GLY A 3 37.06 13.19 -16.08
C GLY A 3 36.58 12.49 -14.82
N TYR A 4 36.10 13.24 -13.86
CA TYR A 4 35.36 12.71 -12.72
C TYR A 4 34.14 11.93 -13.25
N ASP A 5 34.14 10.61 -13.04
CA ASP A 5 33.02 9.75 -13.43
C ASP A 5 32.00 9.73 -12.30
N THR A 6 30.94 10.53 -12.47
CA THR A 6 29.88 10.68 -11.49
C THR A 6 29.16 9.35 -11.25
N THR A 7 28.96 8.52 -12.29
CA THR A 7 28.30 7.23 -12.15
C THR A 7 29.14 6.28 -11.30
N LEU A 8 30.44 6.22 -11.55
CA LEU A 8 31.37 5.40 -10.74
C LEU A 8 31.38 5.86 -9.28
N PHE A 9 31.41 7.18 -9.04
CA PHE A 9 31.36 7.74 -7.69
C PHE A 9 30.08 7.33 -6.96
N ASN A 10 28.91 7.48 -7.61
CA ASN A 10 27.62 7.10 -7.03
C ASN A 10 27.56 5.60 -6.70
N LEU A 11 28.07 4.74 -7.61
CA LEU A 11 28.12 3.30 -7.40
C LEU A 11 29.07 2.90 -6.25
N LEU A 12 30.18 3.63 -6.06
CA LEU A 12 31.08 3.39 -4.90
C LEU A 12 30.39 3.78 -3.59
N GLN A 13 29.66 4.88 -3.53
CA GLN A 13 28.87 5.26 -2.35
C GLN A 13 27.78 4.23 -2.05
N LEU A 14 27.07 3.76 -3.06
CA LEU A 14 26.09 2.70 -2.90
C LEU A 14 26.72 1.42 -2.36
N LYS A 15 27.90 1.03 -2.86
CA LYS A 15 28.65 -0.14 -2.37
C LYS A 15 28.91 -0.07 -0.87
N ASP A 16 29.26 1.10 -0.35
CA ASP A 16 29.50 1.29 1.08
C ASP A 16 28.19 1.15 1.90
N SER A 17 27.06 1.62 1.35
CA SER A 17 25.72 1.41 1.94
C SER A 17 25.34 -0.07 2.02
N LEU A 18 25.65 -0.86 0.96
CA LEU A 18 25.33 -2.29 0.90
C LEU A 18 26.04 -3.14 1.95
N GLY A 19 27.11 -2.65 2.55
CA GLY A 19 27.78 -3.32 3.69
C GLY A 19 26.88 -3.48 4.92
N ARG A 20 25.80 -2.72 5.03
CA ARG A 20 24.81 -2.80 6.11
C ARG A 20 23.61 -3.70 5.78
N PHE A 21 23.55 -4.22 4.57
CA PHE A 21 22.46 -5.07 4.12
C PHE A 21 22.65 -6.52 4.60
N THR A 22 21.53 -7.20 4.75
CA THR A 22 21.46 -8.64 4.94
C THR A 22 20.61 -9.27 3.85
N THR A 23 20.70 -10.58 3.69
CA THR A 23 19.88 -11.34 2.76
C THR A 23 18.98 -12.30 3.54
N LEU A 24 17.68 -12.17 3.34
CA LEU A 24 16.68 -13.11 3.79
C LEU A 24 16.32 -14.03 2.63
N THR A 25 15.98 -15.28 2.92
CA THR A 25 15.66 -16.27 1.89
C THR A 25 14.38 -17.01 2.23
N SER A 26 13.60 -17.30 1.21
CA SER A 26 12.46 -18.19 1.25
C SER A 26 12.55 -19.18 0.08
N PRO A 27 11.61 -20.11 -0.12
CA PRO A 27 11.66 -21.06 -1.23
C PRO A 27 11.83 -20.42 -2.61
N HIS A 28 11.21 -19.25 -2.86
CA HIS A 28 11.21 -18.62 -4.18
C HIS A 28 11.97 -17.29 -4.23
N PHE A 29 12.24 -16.66 -3.07
CA PHE A 29 12.79 -15.30 -3.03
C PHE A 29 14.09 -15.18 -2.28
N GLN A 30 14.92 -14.23 -2.73
CA GLN A 30 16.05 -13.68 -1.99
C GLN A 30 15.81 -12.17 -1.82
N VAL A 31 15.59 -11.74 -0.58
CA VAL A 31 15.33 -10.35 -0.23
C VAL A 31 16.56 -9.74 0.41
N ARG A 32 17.11 -8.69 -0.19
CA ARG A 32 18.24 -7.91 0.32
C ARG A 32 17.75 -6.58 0.84
N MET A 33 17.97 -6.31 2.09
CA MET A 33 17.56 -5.07 2.74
C MET A 33 18.48 -4.71 3.91
N GLU A 34 18.40 -3.50 4.40
CA GLU A 34 19.19 -3.05 5.53
C GLU A 34 18.86 -3.90 6.77
N LYS A 35 19.87 -4.21 7.60
CA LYS A 35 19.76 -5.18 8.71
C LYS A 35 18.68 -4.85 9.71
N GLN A 36 18.57 -3.58 10.12
CA GLN A 36 17.57 -3.16 11.10
C GLN A 36 16.16 -3.27 10.49
N GLU A 37 15.99 -2.82 9.24
CA GLU A 37 14.72 -2.97 8.52
C GLU A 37 14.34 -4.43 8.33
N ALA A 38 15.30 -5.29 8.00
CA ALA A 38 15.10 -6.73 7.88
C ALA A 38 14.60 -7.37 9.17
N ALA A 39 15.12 -6.93 10.31
CA ALA A 39 14.68 -7.41 11.62
C ALA A 39 13.26 -6.89 11.98
N VAL A 40 12.87 -5.70 11.51
CA VAL A 40 11.56 -5.10 11.77
C VAL A 40 10.44 -5.74 10.92
N TYR A 41 10.61 -5.79 9.60
CA TYR A 41 9.52 -6.24 8.71
C TYR A 41 9.94 -7.27 7.64
N GLY A 42 11.21 -7.70 7.62
CA GLY A 42 11.71 -8.61 6.59
C GLY A 42 10.99 -9.96 6.53
N GLN A 43 10.53 -10.51 7.66
CA GLN A 43 9.72 -11.74 7.65
C GLN A 43 8.37 -11.54 6.99
N ARG A 44 7.72 -10.39 7.20
CA ARG A 44 6.46 -10.07 6.53
C ARG A 44 6.68 -9.85 5.03
N VAL A 45 7.81 -9.24 4.63
CA VAL A 45 8.19 -9.15 3.21
C VAL A 45 8.26 -10.54 2.57
N LEU A 46 8.96 -11.50 3.20
CA LEU A 46 9.04 -12.86 2.67
C LEU A 46 7.65 -13.53 2.60
N SER A 47 6.83 -13.42 3.65
CA SER A 47 5.49 -13.99 3.67
C SER A 47 4.62 -13.42 2.56
N LEU A 48 4.62 -12.09 2.39
CA LEU A 48 3.85 -11.41 1.34
C LEU A 48 4.26 -11.85 -0.07
N LEU A 49 5.56 -11.97 -0.31
CA LEU A 49 6.07 -12.42 -1.60
C LEU A 49 5.69 -13.89 -1.88
N GLU A 50 5.74 -14.77 -0.87
CA GLU A 50 5.28 -16.16 -1.02
C GLU A 50 3.75 -16.25 -1.19
N GLU A 51 2.97 -15.39 -0.53
CA GLU A 51 1.53 -15.23 -0.76
C GLU A 51 1.27 -14.82 -2.21
N SER A 52 1.99 -13.82 -2.72
CA SER A 52 1.87 -13.37 -4.11
C SER A 52 2.28 -14.44 -5.12
N TRP A 53 3.31 -15.22 -4.83
CA TRP A 53 3.70 -16.38 -5.64
C TRP A 53 2.57 -17.41 -5.73
N THR A 54 2.02 -17.79 -4.58
CA THR A 54 0.96 -18.80 -4.48
C THR A 54 -0.29 -18.39 -5.27
N GLU A 55 -0.61 -17.10 -5.26
CA GLU A 55 -1.77 -16.54 -5.97
C GLU A 55 -1.53 -16.37 -7.47
N LEU A 56 -0.40 -15.77 -7.85
CA LEU A 56 -0.21 -15.26 -9.20
C LEU A 56 0.43 -16.27 -10.16
N VAL A 57 1.31 -17.16 -9.68
CA VAL A 57 1.97 -18.17 -10.55
C VAL A 57 0.95 -19.10 -11.21
N PRO A 58 0.03 -19.75 -10.48
CA PRO A 58 -0.98 -20.59 -11.13
C PRO A 58 -1.97 -19.76 -11.96
N ARG A 59 -2.25 -18.51 -11.56
CA ARG A 59 -3.18 -17.63 -12.25
C ARG A 59 -2.69 -17.23 -13.64
N TYR A 60 -1.39 -16.96 -13.78
CA TYR A 60 -0.77 -16.63 -15.06
C TYR A 60 -0.14 -17.84 -15.76
N GLU A 61 -0.30 -19.04 -15.22
CA GLU A 61 0.23 -20.29 -15.81
C GLU A 61 1.71 -20.14 -16.20
N PHE A 62 2.50 -19.53 -15.32
CA PHE A 62 3.90 -19.25 -15.56
C PHE A 62 4.71 -19.28 -14.28
N GLU A 63 5.79 -20.06 -14.25
CA GLU A 63 6.72 -20.15 -13.14
C GLU A 63 7.98 -19.32 -13.45
N PRO A 64 8.24 -18.25 -12.70
CA PRO A 64 9.43 -17.41 -12.89
C PRO A 64 10.73 -18.16 -12.60
N GLU A 65 11.84 -17.72 -13.20
CA GLU A 65 13.16 -18.22 -12.87
C GLU A 65 13.55 -17.88 -11.42
N LEU A 66 14.06 -18.88 -10.70
CA LEU A 66 14.46 -18.80 -9.30
C LEU A 66 15.95 -18.54 -9.12
N PRO A 67 16.33 -17.94 -7.97
CA PRO A 67 15.48 -17.18 -7.07
C PRO A 67 15.09 -15.81 -7.67
N VAL A 68 13.90 -15.30 -7.33
CA VAL A 68 13.55 -13.90 -7.59
C VAL A 68 14.27 -13.03 -6.59
N MET A 69 15.01 -12.03 -7.08
CA MET A 69 15.76 -11.10 -6.25
C MET A 69 14.95 -9.86 -5.94
N VAL A 70 14.83 -9.49 -4.67
CA VAL A 70 14.16 -8.25 -4.24
C VAL A 70 15.13 -7.44 -3.40
N GLU A 71 15.42 -6.20 -3.80
CA GLU A 71 16.32 -5.29 -3.11
C GLU A 71 15.53 -4.08 -2.59
N ILE A 72 15.52 -3.85 -1.27
CA ILE A 72 14.75 -2.77 -0.63
C ILE A 72 15.72 -1.76 -0.01
N TYR A 73 15.56 -0.49 -0.38
CA TYR A 73 16.49 0.58 -0.05
C TYR A 73 15.90 1.59 0.94
N PRO A 74 16.54 1.83 2.10
CA PRO A 74 16.09 2.79 3.11
C PRO A 74 16.31 4.26 2.71
N ARG A 75 17.05 4.51 1.63
CA ARG A 75 17.33 5.82 1.09
C ARG A 75 16.94 5.91 -0.37
N ALA A 76 16.14 6.92 -0.72
CA ALA A 76 15.69 7.14 -2.10
C ALA A 76 16.85 7.31 -3.08
N ASP A 77 17.96 7.95 -2.68
CA ASP A 77 19.16 8.09 -3.52
C ASP A 77 19.83 6.75 -3.81
N ASP A 78 19.94 5.87 -2.80
CA ASP A 78 20.54 4.54 -3.00
C ASP A 78 19.68 3.70 -3.97
N PHE A 79 18.35 3.77 -3.83
CA PHE A 79 17.42 3.18 -4.79
C PHE A 79 17.60 3.75 -6.21
N ALA A 80 17.65 5.10 -6.34
CA ALA A 80 17.79 5.77 -7.61
C ALA A 80 19.13 5.42 -8.30
N VAL A 81 20.24 5.42 -7.55
CA VAL A 81 21.58 5.03 -8.07
C VAL A 81 21.58 3.56 -8.49
N ARG A 82 20.99 2.66 -7.70
CA ARG A 82 20.91 1.23 -8.04
C ARG A 82 20.09 0.97 -9.30
N THR A 83 19.00 1.70 -9.45
CA THR A 83 17.99 1.49 -10.49
C THR A 83 18.35 2.23 -11.78
N PHE A 84 18.83 3.49 -11.67
CA PHE A 84 19.02 4.39 -12.82
C PHE A 84 20.48 4.87 -12.99
N GLY A 85 21.38 4.58 -12.04
CA GLY A 85 22.77 5.02 -12.06
C GLY A 85 23.00 6.46 -11.58
N ILE A 86 21.94 7.21 -11.26
CA ILE A 86 21.98 8.60 -10.82
C ILE A 86 21.07 8.80 -9.58
N PRO A 87 21.45 9.70 -8.64
CA PRO A 87 20.59 10.08 -7.52
C PRO A 87 19.44 11.01 -7.97
N ASP A 88 18.60 11.42 -7.04
CA ASP A 88 17.53 12.40 -7.22
C ASP A 88 16.46 12.02 -8.27
N VAL A 89 16.28 10.74 -8.57
CA VAL A 89 15.17 10.27 -9.38
C VAL A 89 13.99 9.98 -8.48
N SER A 90 12.91 10.76 -8.63
CA SER A 90 11.69 10.64 -7.82
C SER A 90 10.53 10.04 -8.63
N GLY A 91 9.45 9.68 -7.92
CA GLY A 91 8.20 9.20 -8.54
C GLY A 91 8.09 7.69 -8.71
N PHE A 92 9.16 6.93 -8.44
CA PHE A 92 9.12 5.47 -8.49
C PHE A 92 9.06 4.87 -7.08
N LEU A 93 8.15 3.92 -6.88
CA LEU A 93 8.02 3.15 -5.64
C LEU A 93 8.88 1.89 -5.69
N GLY A 94 8.84 1.22 -6.83
CA GLY A 94 9.65 0.08 -7.20
C GLY A 94 9.95 0.06 -8.68
N VAL A 95 10.82 -0.83 -9.11
CA VAL A 95 11.12 -1.11 -10.52
C VAL A 95 11.54 -2.57 -10.66
N CYS A 96 10.93 -3.27 -11.62
CA CYS A 96 11.25 -4.65 -11.94
C CYS A 96 12.05 -4.75 -13.26
N PHE A 97 13.14 -5.51 -13.23
CA PHE A 97 13.97 -5.87 -14.39
C PHE A 97 13.77 -7.35 -14.79
N GLY A 98 12.57 -7.87 -14.61
CA GLY A 98 12.22 -9.25 -14.88
C GLY A 98 12.67 -10.21 -13.77
N LYS A 99 13.94 -10.28 -13.41
CA LYS A 99 14.49 -11.19 -12.40
C LYS A 99 14.87 -10.49 -11.09
N VAL A 100 15.01 -9.18 -11.14
CA VAL A 100 15.40 -8.33 -10.03
C VAL A 100 14.35 -7.25 -9.85
N VAL A 101 13.83 -7.14 -8.66
CA VAL A 101 12.99 -6.04 -8.19
C VAL A 101 13.84 -5.12 -7.32
N THR A 102 13.76 -3.83 -7.54
CA THR A 102 14.28 -2.80 -6.63
C THR A 102 13.11 -2.00 -6.08
N ALA A 103 13.08 -1.72 -4.79
CA ALA A 103 11.99 -0.97 -4.16
C ALA A 103 12.52 0.04 -3.14
N ASN A 104 11.77 1.13 -2.98
CA ASN A 104 11.95 2.06 -1.88
C ASN A 104 11.36 1.46 -0.60
N SER A 105 12.10 1.55 0.50
CA SER A 105 11.60 1.22 1.83
C SER A 105 10.60 2.27 2.32
N PRO A 106 9.67 1.93 3.24
CA PRO A 106 8.83 2.91 3.93
C PRO A 106 9.62 4.05 4.57
N ALA A 107 10.83 3.78 5.09
CA ALA A 107 11.68 4.80 5.72
C ALA A 107 12.14 5.90 4.74
N SER A 108 12.25 5.59 3.44
CA SER A 108 12.61 6.56 2.39
C SER A 108 11.45 7.47 1.96
N ARG A 109 10.21 7.20 2.43
CA ARG A 109 8.99 7.84 1.95
C ARG A 109 8.10 8.43 3.05
N ARG A 110 8.69 8.85 4.14
CA ARG A 110 7.95 9.36 5.32
C ARG A 110 7.03 10.55 5.02
N ASP A 111 7.38 11.37 4.03
CA ASP A 111 6.57 12.54 3.63
C ASP A 111 5.35 12.14 2.75
N HIS A 112 5.42 10.97 2.12
CA HIS A 112 4.35 10.42 1.27
C HIS A 112 4.23 8.92 1.53
N PRO A 113 3.73 8.52 2.71
CA PRO A 113 3.60 7.11 3.06
C PRO A 113 2.63 6.41 2.11
N THR A 114 2.99 5.21 1.72
CA THR A 114 2.23 4.36 0.79
C THR A 114 2.36 2.93 1.27
N SER A 115 1.35 2.10 1.04
CA SER A 115 1.41 0.68 1.36
C SER A 115 2.59 0.01 0.65
N TRP A 116 3.61 -0.38 1.39
CA TRP A 116 4.74 -1.12 0.85
C TRP A 116 4.35 -2.55 0.44
N GLU A 117 3.29 -3.09 1.01
CA GLU A 117 2.76 -4.41 0.63
C GLU A 117 2.17 -4.37 -0.78
N SER A 118 1.40 -3.33 -1.11
CA SER A 118 0.89 -3.09 -2.46
C SER A 118 2.04 -2.96 -3.47
N VAL A 119 3.09 -2.20 -3.14
CA VAL A 119 4.26 -2.02 -4.02
C VAL A 119 4.93 -3.34 -4.33
N LEU A 120 5.20 -4.18 -3.33
CA LEU A 120 5.86 -5.46 -3.58
C LEU A 120 4.99 -6.45 -4.37
N TRP A 121 3.67 -6.43 -4.15
CA TRP A 121 2.72 -7.21 -4.95
C TRP A 121 2.73 -6.77 -6.42
N HIS A 122 2.69 -5.47 -6.66
CA HIS A 122 2.80 -4.85 -7.98
C HIS A 122 4.08 -5.28 -8.71
N GLU A 123 5.22 -5.15 -8.05
CA GLU A 123 6.51 -5.49 -8.65
C GLU A 123 6.64 -7.00 -8.94
N PHE A 124 6.04 -7.85 -8.13
CA PHE A 124 6.02 -9.28 -8.42
C PHE A 124 5.15 -9.62 -9.64
N CYS A 125 4.05 -8.89 -9.87
CA CYS A 125 3.29 -9.02 -11.13
C CYS A 125 4.18 -8.73 -12.34
N HIS A 126 5.04 -7.72 -12.26
CA HIS A 126 6.01 -7.45 -13.32
C HIS A 126 7.02 -8.59 -13.52
N VAL A 127 7.48 -9.26 -12.45
CA VAL A 127 8.35 -10.44 -12.59
C VAL A 127 7.69 -11.48 -13.49
N ILE A 128 6.41 -11.79 -13.23
CA ILE A 128 5.66 -12.78 -14.01
C ILE A 128 5.47 -12.30 -15.46
N THR A 129 4.95 -11.09 -15.63
CA THR A 129 4.56 -10.60 -16.96
C THR A 129 5.76 -10.37 -17.90
N LEU A 130 6.87 -9.85 -17.38
CA LEU A 130 8.10 -9.65 -18.12
C LEU A 130 8.74 -10.97 -18.51
N GLN A 131 8.87 -11.94 -17.60
CA GLN A 131 9.49 -13.21 -17.93
C GLN A 131 8.58 -14.05 -18.83
N LYS A 132 7.27 -14.13 -18.57
CA LYS A 132 6.31 -14.88 -19.41
C LYS A 132 6.34 -14.40 -20.87
N THR A 133 6.53 -13.11 -21.10
CA THR A 133 6.52 -12.51 -22.44
C THR A 133 7.91 -12.35 -23.04
N GLY A 134 8.98 -12.77 -22.36
CA GLY A 134 10.36 -12.52 -22.78
C GLY A 134 10.67 -11.03 -22.95
N ASN A 135 10.18 -10.20 -22.05
CA ASN A 135 10.27 -8.72 -22.04
C ASN A 135 9.63 -8.02 -23.26
N LYS A 136 8.65 -8.64 -23.90
CA LYS A 136 7.96 -8.07 -25.08
C LYS A 136 6.59 -7.48 -24.76
N ILE A 137 6.15 -7.56 -23.50
CA ILE A 137 4.91 -6.93 -23.05
C ILE A 137 5.01 -5.41 -23.16
N PRO A 138 4.02 -4.70 -23.75
CA PRO A 138 4.00 -3.25 -23.73
C PRO A 138 3.75 -2.74 -22.29
N ARG A 139 4.31 -1.56 -21.96
CA ARG A 139 4.24 -0.99 -20.62
C ARG A 139 2.81 -0.94 -20.10
N TRP A 140 1.88 -0.41 -20.90
CA TRP A 140 0.49 -0.26 -20.46
C TRP A 140 -0.15 -1.57 -19.98
N LEU A 141 0.12 -2.68 -20.67
CA LEU A 141 -0.46 -3.97 -20.30
C LEU A 141 0.20 -4.54 -19.04
N SER A 142 1.51 -4.39 -18.89
CA SER A 142 2.23 -4.80 -17.69
C SER A 142 1.75 -4.02 -16.46
N GLU A 143 1.68 -2.69 -16.56
CA GLU A 143 1.16 -1.83 -15.47
C GLU A 143 -0.33 -2.11 -15.21
N GLY A 144 -1.13 -2.27 -16.26
CA GLY A 144 -2.55 -2.59 -16.13
C GLY A 144 -2.82 -3.90 -15.41
N ILE A 145 -2.03 -4.95 -15.70
CA ILE A 145 -2.10 -6.22 -14.98
C ILE A 145 -1.71 -6.03 -13.52
N SER A 146 -0.61 -5.34 -13.23
CA SER A 146 -0.14 -5.13 -11.85
C SER A 146 -1.20 -4.40 -11.01
N VAL A 147 -1.75 -3.29 -11.49
CA VAL A 147 -2.81 -2.53 -10.76
C VAL A 147 -4.11 -3.32 -10.65
N PHE A 148 -4.48 -4.10 -11.66
CA PHE A 148 -5.64 -4.99 -11.56
C PHE A 148 -5.46 -6.05 -10.47
N GLU A 149 -4.29 -6.68 -10.39
CA GLU A 149 -3.99 -7.69 -9.39
C GLU A 149 -3.81 -7.10 -7.98
N GLU A 150 -3.32 -5.86 -7.85
CA GLU A 150 -3.35 -5.13 -6.59
C GLU A 150 -4.78 -5.03 -6.05
N ARG A 151 -5.73 -4.48 -6.84
CA ARG A 151 -7.14 -4.32 -6.44
C ARG A 151 -7.83 -5.66 -6.18
N ARG A 152 -7.41 -6.72 -6.86
CA ARG A 152 -7.94 -8.06 -6.63
C ARG A 152 -7.43 -8.65 -5.32
N ALA A 153 -6.18 -8.40 -4.95
CA ALA A 153 -5.59 -8.88 -3.71
C ALA A 153 -6.15 -8.12 -2.49
N ASP A 154 -6.20 -6.81 -2.58
CA ASP A 154 -6.84 -5.95 -1.58
C ASP A 154 -7.54 -4.78 -2.29
N ILE A 155 -8.85 -4.67 -2.11
CA ILE A 155 -9.65 -3.61 -2.73
C ILE A 155 -9.20 -2.19 -2.35
N ARG A 156 -8.40 -2.04 -1.31
CA ARG A 156 -7.83 -0.76 -0.86
C ARG A 156 -6.57 -0.35 -1.63
N TRP A 157 -5.99 -1.26 -2.42
CA TRP A 157 -4.77 -1.04 -3.20
C TRP A 157 -5.07 -0.55 -4.61
N GLY A 158 -4.03 -0.01 -5.28
CA GLY A 158 -4.12 0.46 -6.65
C GLY A 158 -4.92 1.75 -6.83
N GLN A 159 -5.04 2.19 -8.07
CA GLN A 159 -5.81 3.38 -8.41
C GLN A 159 -7.30 3.07 -8.48
N HIS A 160 -8.11 3.99 -7.95
CA HIS A 160 -9.56 3.95 -7.98
C HIS A 160 -10.13 5.13 -8.76
N MET A 161 -11.39 4.98 -9.23
CA MET A 161 -12.14 6.07 -9.85
C MET A 161 -12.16 7.28 -8.91
N ASN A 162 -11.86 8.44 -9.45
CA ASN A 162 -11.95 9.73 -8.78
C ASN A 162 -12.60 10.77 -9.73
N HIS A 163 -12.77 11.99 -9.25
CA HIS A 163 -13.44 13.03 -10.03
C HIS A 163 -12.68 13.40 -11.31
N ASP A 164 -11.33 13.48 -11.26
CA ASP A 164 -10.53 13.82 -12.45
C ASP A 164 -10.59 12.70 -13.51
N PHE A 165 -10.55 11.44 -13.08
CA PHE A 165 -10.69 10.27 -13.97
C PHE A 165 -12.08 10.23 -14.60
N ARG A 166 -13.13 10.45 -13.80
CA ARG A 166 -14.51 10.55 -14.27
C ARG A 166 -14.68 11.61 -15.35
N ASP A 167 -14.17 12.82 -15.10
CA ASP A 167 -14.26 13.94 -16.04
C ASP A 167 -13.52 13.67 -17.34
N ARG A 168 -12.36 13.02 -17.28
CA ARG A 168 -11.62 12.58 -18.47
C ARG A 168 -12.43 11.58 -19.29
N ILE A 169 -13.02 10.59 -18.64
CA ILE A 169 -13.80 9.54 -19.30
C ILE A 169 -15.07 10.12 -19.95
N LEU A 170 -15.85 10.91 -19.21
CA LEU A 170 -17.07 11.51 -19.72
C LEU A 170 -16.82 12.61 -20.75
N GLY A 171 -15.65 13.27 -20.69
CA GLY A 171 -15.18 14.24 -21.68
C GLY A 171 -14.53 13.61 -22.91
N ASP A 172 -14.63 12.30 -23.10
CA ASP A 172 -14.06 11.55 -24.23
C ASP A 172 -12.54 11.72 -24.37
N LYS A 173 -11.83 11.83 -23.23
CA LYS A 173 -10.37 11.97 -23.17
C LYS A 173 -9.68 10.66 -22.80
N ILE A 174 -10.29 9.53 -23.13
CA ILE A 174 -9.71 8.20 -22.99
C ILE A 174 -8.79 7.89 -24.17
N THR A 175 -7.78 7.07 -23.94
CA THR A 175 -6.84 6.64 -24.97
C THR A 175 -7.37 5.36 -25.64
N PRO A 176 -7.49 5.26 -26.96
CA PRO A 176 -7.83 4.00 -27.64
C PRO A 176 -6.85 2.89 -27.22
N ILE A 177 -7.34 1.67 -27.00
CA ILE A 177 -6.51 0.53 -26.57
C ILE A 177 -5.33 0.32 -27.53
N SER A 178 -5.57 0.44 -28.82
CA SER A 178 -4.54 0.35 -29.88
C SER A 178 -3.40 1.35 -29.73
N GLN A 179 -3.61 2.45 -28.98
CA GLN A 179 -2.66 3.54 -28.77
C GLN A 179 -2.23 3.69 -27.32
N LEU A 180 -2.66 2.81 -26.43
CA LEU A 180 -2.49 2.98 -24.96
C LEU A 180 -1.02 3.02 -24.54
N SER A 181 -0.11 2.42 -25.32
CA SER A 181 1.34 2.59 -25.12
C SER A 181 1.79 4.05 -25.17
N SER A 182 1.08 4.92 -25.90
CA SER A 182 1.42 6.34 -25.98
C SER A 182 1.03 7.12 -24.72
N ALA A 183 0.03 6.69 -23.94
CA ALA A 183 -0.43 7.39 -22.76
C ALA A 183 0.69 7.61 -21.73
N PHE A 184 1.53 6.60 -21.51
CA PHE A 184 2.69 6.69 -20.62
C PHE A 184 3.83 7.56 -21.16
N LEU A 185 3.96 7.68 -22.49
CA LEU A 185 5.02 8.48 -23.13
C LEU A 185 4.64 9.96 -23.23
N THR A 186 3.34 10.25 -23.31
CA THR A 186 2.83 11.61 -23.50
C THR A 186 2.34 12.26 -22.21
N ALA A 187 2.34 11.53 -21.10
CA ALA A 187 1.99 12.04 -19.77
C ALA A 187 2.85 13.27 -19.41
N LYS A 188 2.21 14.39 -19.06
CA LYS A 188 2.85 15.66 -18.73
C LYS A 188 2.82 15.97 -17.25
N SER A 189 2.04 15.22 -16.49
CA SER A 189 1.84 15.39 -15.06
C SER A 189 1.75 14.03 -14.36
N GLY A 190 1.88 14.03 -13.02
CA GLY A 190 1.60 12.85 -12.21
C GLY A 190 0.15 12.37 -12.33
N GLU A 191 -0.80 13.28 -12.54
CA GLU A 191 -2.22 12.96 -12.75
C GLU A 191 -2.45 12.25 -14.09
N ASP A 192 -1.77 12.69 -15.16
CA ASP A 192 -1.82 11.98 -16.44
C ASP A 192 -1.26 10.57 -16.31
N MET A 193 -0.15 10.43 -15.60
CA MET A 193 0.46 9.13 -15.32
C MET A 193 -0.48 8.23 -14.52
N ASN A 194 -1.07 8.73 -13.45
CA ASN A 194 -2.02 7.98 -12.62
C ASN A 194 -3.26 7.56 -13.42
N PHE A 195 -3.74 8.42 -14.33
CA PHE A 195 -4.84 8.06 -15.21
C PHE A 195 -4.44 6.94 -16.19
N ALA A 196 -3.23 6.97 -16.74
CA ALA A 196 -2.74 5.91 -17.63
C ALA A 196 -2.66 4.55 -16.90
N TYR A 197 -2.22 4.52 -15.64
CA TYR A 197 -2.27 3.32 -14.80
C TYR A 197 -3.70 2.82 -14.59
N TYR A 198 -4.59 3.73 -14.18
CA TYR A 198 -6.00 3.40 -13.96
C TYR A 198 -6.67 2.87 -15.24
N GLU A 199 -6.57 3.62 -16.36
CA GLU A 199 -7.15 3.26 -17.65
C GLU A 199 -6.66 1.88 -18.12
N SER A 200 -5.35 1.64 -18.04
CA SER A 200 -4.73 0.36 -18.39
C SER A 200 -5.28 -0.80 -17.54
N SER A 201 -5.45 -0.58 -16.25
CA SER A 201 -6.01 -1.58 -15.34
C SER A 201 -7.47 -1.89 -15.61
N MET A 202 -8.24 -0.89 -16.03
CA MET A 202 -9.65 -1.06 -16.41
C MET A 202 -9.79 -1.82 -17.73
N VAL A 203 -8.85 -1.66 -18.67
CA VAL A 203 -8.79 -2.52 -19.88
C VAL A 203 -8.57 -3.97 -19.49
N VAL A 204 -7.62 -4.25 -18.60
CA VAL A 204 -7.37 -5.63 -18.12
C VAL A 204 -8.59 -6.19 -17.40
N GLU A 205 -9.23 -5.39 -16.54
CA GLU A 205 -10.45 -5.78 -15.85
C GLU A 205 -11.58 -6.13 -16.84
N HIS A 206 -11.80 -5.27 -17.84
CA HIS A 206 -12.80 -5.51 -18.89
C HIS A 206 -12.51 -6.79 -19.68
N ILE A 207 -11.26 -7.03 -20.09
CA ILE A 207 -10.83 -8.25 -20.78
C ILE A 207 -11.13 -9.48 -19.92
N VAL A 208 -10.73 -9.45 -18.64
CA VAL A 208 -10.95 -10.61 -17.75
C VAL A 208 -12.44 -10.86 -17.50
N GLN A 209 -13.26 -9.81 -17.37
CA GLN A 209 -14.71 -9.94 -17.18
C GLN A 209 -15.44 -10.49 -18.41
N THR A 210 -15.01 -10.10 -19.61
CA THR A 210 -15.73 -10.41 -20.86
C THR A 210 -15.18 -11.65 -21.58
N HIS A 211 -13.87 -11.87 -21.53
CA HIS A 211 -13.18 -12.94 -22.26
C HIS A 211 -12.51 -13.96 -21.34
N GLY A 212 -12.42 -13.66 -20.05
CA GLY A 212 -11.77 -14.52 -19.05
C GLY A 212 -10.24 -14.38 -19.02
N LEU A 213 -9.66 -14.83 -17.93
CA LEU A 213 -8.22 -14.87 -17.74
C LEU A 213 -7.46 -15.74 -18.77
N PRO A 214 -8.00 -16.89 -19.23
CA PRO A 214 -7.33 -17.68 -20.28
C PRO A 214 -7.09 -16.90 -21.58
N ALA A 215 -8.00 -16.00 -21.97
CA ALA A 215 -7.82 -15.16 -23.15
C ALA A 215 -6.68 -14.14 -22.95
N LEU A 216 -6.56 -13.53 -21.76
CA LEU A 216 -5.42 -12.67 -21.41
C LEU A 216 -4.10 -13.46 -21.43
N ASN A 217 -4.08 -14.67 -20.87
CA ASN A 217 -2.91 -15.55 -20.91
C ASN A 217 -2.50 -15.92 -22.35
N ALA A 218 -3.47 -16.12 -23.27
CA ALA A 218 -3.18 -16.36 -24.67
C ALA A 218 -2.53 -15.14 -25.34
N VAL A 219 -2.97 -13.91 -25.01
CA VAL A 219 -2.30 -12.66 -25.45
C VAL A 219 -0.85 -12.63 -24.96
N LEU A 220 -0.59 -12.91 -23.67
CA LEU A 220 0.77 -12.92 -23.13
C LEU A 220 1.66 -13.98 -23.80
N ASN A 221 1.13 -15.15 -24.14
CA ASN A 221 1.85 -16.19 -24.87
C ASN A 221 2.18 -15.76 -26.30
N ASP A 222 1.25 -15.09 -27.01
CA ASP A 222 1.50 -14.53 -28.34
C ASP A 222 2.61 -13.46 -28.32
N LEU A 223 2.60 -12.57 -27.32
CA LEU A 223 3.67 -11.59 -27.12
C LEU A 223 5.04 -12.27 -26.97
N ASN A 224 5.12 -13.38 -26.24
CA ASN A 224 6.37 -14.14 -26.10
C ASN A 224 6.91 -14.62 -27.43
N THR A 225 6.06 -14.98 -28.37
CA THR A 225 6.46 -15.40 -29.72
C THR A 225 6.81 -14.22 -30.66
N GLY A 226 6.56 -12.98 -30.23
CA GLY A 226 6.84 -11.75 -30.99
C GLY A 226 5.65 -11.20 -31.77
N VAL A 227 4.44 -11.73 -31.54
CA VAL A 227 3.21 -11.13 -32.08
C VAL A 227 3.04 -9.74 -31.46
N GLN A 228 2.62 -8.76 -32.26
CA GLN A 228 2.38 -7.41 -31.76
C GLN A 228 1.10 -7.38 -30.91
N ILE A 229 1.07 -6.48 -29.91
CA ILE A 229 -0.04 -6.43 -28.96
C ILE A 229 -1.41 -6.26 -29.64
N ASN A 230 -1.52 -5.40 -30.62
CA ASN A 230 -2.79 -5.14 -31.31
C ASN A 230 -3.27 -6.37 -32.09
N ASP A 231 -2.36 -7.11 -32.71
CA ASP A 231 -2.67 -8.36 -33.42
C ASP A 231 -3.07 -9.47 -32.46
N ALA A 232 -2.42 -9.55 -31.29
CA ALA A 232 -2.78 -10.51 -30.25
C ALA A 232 -4.16 -10.20 -29.67
N LEU A 233 -4.46 -8.94 -29.38
CA LEU A 233 -5.79 -8.52 -28.90
C LEU A 233 -6.86 -8.78 -29.95
N ASP A 234 -6.60 -8.42 -31.22
CA ASP A 234 -7.53 -8.69 -32.32
C ASP A 234 -7.90 -10.18 -32.39
N ARG A 235 -6.90 -11.03 -32.31
CA ARG A 235 -7.04 -12.51 -32.40
C ARG A 235 -7.84 -13.11 -31.24
N HIS A 236 -7.58 -12.67 -30.01
CA HIS A 236 -8.13 -13.33 -28.81
C HIS A 236 -9.35 -12.64 -28.20
N MET A 237 -9.67 -11.39 -28.63
CA MET A 237 -10.77 -10.62 -28.06
C MET A 237 -11.94 -10.41 -29.03
N GLY A 238 -12.00 -11.19 -30.12
CA GLY A 238 -13.08 -11.09 -31.11
C GLY A 238 -13.02 -9.83 -31.97
N GLY A 239 -11.84 -9.24 -32.12
CA GLY A 239 -11.56 -8.04 -32.89
C GLY A 239 -11.20 -6.83 -32.02
N LEU A 240 -10.12 -6.13 -32.38
CA LEU A 240 -9.63 -4.98 -31.63
C LEU A 240 -10.63 -3.82 -31.59
N GLU A 241 -11.31 -3.53 -32.70
CA GLU A 241 -12.33 -2.46 -32.80
C GLU A 241 -13.55 -2.78 -31.91
N ALA A 242 -13.96 -4.05 -31.86
CA ALA A 242 -15.05 -4.50 -30.98
C ALA A 242 -14.67 -4.36 -29.51
N LEU A 243 -13.43 -4.72 -29.15
CA LEU A 243 -12.89 -4.56 -27.80
C LEU A 243 -12.84 -3.08 -27.41
N GLU A 244 -12.35 -2.18 -28.24
CA GLU A 244 -12.30 -0.74 -27.98
C GLU A 244 -13.70 -0.15 -27.76
N THR A 245 -14.66 -0.54 -28.59
CA THR A 245 -16.05 -0.08 -28.48
C THR A 245 -16.71 -0.55 -27.18
N SER A 246 -16.53 -1.83 -26.85
CA SER A 246 -17.09 -2.41 -25.60
C SER A 246 -16.42 -1.86 -24.35
N PHE A 247 -15.11 -1.65 -24.39
CA PHE A 247 -14.38 -1.04 -23.29
C PHE A 247 -14.79 0.41 -23.05
N LYS A 248 -14.92 1.23 -24.11
CA LYS A 248 -15.40 2.61 -23.99
C LYS A 248 -16.79 2.66 -23.35
N SER A 249 -17.69 1.77 -23.74
CA SER A 249 -19.02 1.67 -23.13
C SER A 249 -18.94 1.27 -21.66
N PHE A 250 -18.16 0.23 -21.34
CA PHE A 250 -17.92 -0.23 -19.97
C PHE A 250 -17.39 0.89 -19.07
N LEU A 251 -16.31 1.56 -19.49
CA LEU A 251 -15.68 2.61 -18.71
C LEU A 251 -16.59 3.84 -18.53
N THR A 252 -17.35 4.20 -19.59
CA THR A 252 -18.33 5.29 -19.53
C THR A 252 -19.46 4.99 -18.54
N GLU A 253 -19.98 3.77 -18.50
CA GLU A 253 -21.01 3.37 -17.53
C GLU A 253 -20.49 3.37 -16.09
N GLN A 254 -19.25 2.92 -15.87
CA GLN A 254 -18.61 3.05 -14.56
C GLN A 254 -18.49 4.53 -14.13
N ALA A 255 -18.04 5.40 -15.02
CA ALA A 255 -17.91 6.83 -14.74
C ALA A 255 -19.26 7.52 -14.50
N LYS A 256 -20.32 7.17 -15.24
CA LYS A 256 -21.68 7.69 -15.00
C LYS A 256 -22.25 7.24 -13.67
N GLY A 257 -21.98 5.98 -13.27
CA GLY A 257 -22.45 5.44 -12.00
C GLY A 257 -21.72 6.03 -10.79
N TRP A 258 -20.45 6.42 -10.97
CA TRP A 258 -19.65 7.02 -9.90
C TRP A 258 -20.09 8.46 -9.67
N ALA A 259 -20.57 8.78 -8.47
CA ALA A 259 -21.05 10.11 -8.08
C ALA A 259 -22.10 10.68 -9.06
N ALA A 260 -23.09 9.86 -9.41
CA ALA A 260 -24.17 10.26 -10.29
C ALA A 260 -24.91 11.51 -9.76
N GLY A 261 -25.09 12.51 -10.62
CA GLY A 261 -25.76 13.76 -10.26
C GLY A 261 -24.87 14.82 -9.63
N VAL A 262 -23.56 14.59 -9.52
CA VAL A 262 -22.57 15.60 -9.07
C VAL A 262 -21.92 16.25 -10.28
N ASP A 263 -21.84 17.58 -10.26
CA ASP A 263 -21.09 18.39 -11.22
C ASP A 263 -19.70 18.70 -10.67
N PHE A 264 -18.67 18.15 -11.33
CA PHE A 264 -17.26 18.37 -10.99
C PHE A 264 -16.62 19.47 -11.83
N SER A 265 -17.34 20.10 -12.76
CA SER A 265 -16.80 21.21 -13.56
C SER A 265 -16.34 22.35 -12.64
N LYS A 266 -15.16 22.89 -12.94
CA LYS A 266 -14.54 23.96 -12.16
C LYS A 266 -14.79 25.34 -12.75
N GLU A 267 -15.26 25.41 -14.00
CA GLU A 267 -15.35 26.63 -14.78
C GLU A 267 -16.32 27.64 -14.14
N ALA A 268 -17.58 27.24 -13.93
CA ALA A 268 -18.59 28.13 -13.35
C ALA A 268 -18.20 28.63 -11.93
N PHE A 269 -17.58 27.73 -11.14
CA PHE A 269 -17.10 28.07 -9.81
C PHE A 269 -15.90 29.03 -9.87
N ALA A 270 -14.96 28.80 -10.79
CA ALA A 270 -13.80 29.67 -10.99
C ALA A 270 -14.18 31.06 -11.54
N GLU A 271 -15.23 31.15 -12.36
CA GLU A 271 -15.77 32.42 -12.84
C GLU A 271 -16.48 33.20 -11.73
N ALA A 272 -17.32 32.53 -10.94
CA ALA A 272 -18.05 33.14 -9.84
C ALA A 272 -17.17 33.60 -8.68
N LYS A 273 -16.01 32.92 -8.46
CA LYS A 273 -15.01 33.21 -7.40
C LYS A 273 -15.64 33.49 -6.03
N PRO A 274 -16.53 32.63 -5.51
CA PRO A 274 -17.12 32.85 -4.22
C PRO A 274 -16.06 32.73 -3.11
N THR A 275 -15.98 33.75 -2.22
CA THR A 275 -14.91 33.85 -1.21
C THR A 275 -15.41 33.70 0.23
N ASP A 276 -16.72 33.78 0.43
CA ASP A 276 -17.36 33.69 1.75
C ASP A 276 -18.61 32.81 1.67
N LEU A 277 -19.16 32.50 2.84
CA LEU A 277 -20.28 31.57 2.96
C LEU A 277 -21.55 32.05 2.23
N GLU A 278 -21.78 33.38 2.20
CA GLU A 278 -22.99 33.95 1.56
C GLU A 278 -22.87 33.85 0.03
N SER A 279 -21.73 34.20 -0.53
CA SER A 279 -21.45 34.09 -1.97
C SER A 279 -21.47 32.63 -2.44
N VAL A 280 -20.95 31.68 -1.62
CA VAL A 280 -21.02 30.25 -1.93
C VAL A 280 -22.46 29.74 -1.86
N LYS A 281 -23.26 30.15 -0.88
CA LYS A 281 -24.70 29.78 -0.81
C LYS A 281 -25.45 30.30 -2.04
N SER A 282 -25.25 31.55 -2.42
CA SER A 282 -25.86 32.13 -3.63
C SER A 282 -25.42 31.39 -4.90
N PHE A 283 -24.16 31.00 -5.04
CA PHE A 283 -23.69 30.18 -6.13
C PHE A 283 -24.40 28.82 -6.17
N LEU A 284 -24.57 28.17 -5.02
CA LEU A 284 -25.23 26.87 -4.92
C LEU A 284 -26.74 26.90 -5.17
N GLU A 285 -27.42 28.05 -5.08
CA GLU A 285 -28.81 28.19 -5.50
C GLU A 285 -29.00 27.91 -7.00
N THR A 286 -28.02 28.29 -7.81
CA THR A 286 -28.02 28.07 -9.26
C THR A 286 -27.25 26.82 -9.68
N HIS A 287 -26.31 26.33 -8.85
CA HIS A 287 -25.47 25.16 -9.10
C HIS A 287 -25.50 24.17 -7.93
N PRO A 288 -26.67 23.58 -7.59
CA PRO A 288 -26.87 22.82 -6.35
C PRO A 288 -26.09 21.50 -6.26
N SER A 289 -25.55 21.01 -7.39
CA SER A 289 -24.74 19.81 -7.50
C SER A 289 -23.25 20.07 -7.70
N SER A 290 -22.81 21.34 -7.69
CA SER A 290 -21.39 21.67 -7.86
C SER A 290 -20.54 21.13 -6.70
N PHE A 291 -19.65 20.17 -7.00
CA PHE A 291 -18.72 19.61 -6.01
C PHE A 291 -17.83 20.69 -5.39
N SER A 292 -17.24 21.56 -6.23
CA SER A 292 -16.40 22.67 -5.77
C SER A 292 -17.15 23.61 -4.83
N GLY A 293 -18.40 23.95 -5.16
CA GLY A 293 -19.27 24.78 -4.32
C GLY A 293 -19.58 24.11 -2.98
N LEU A 294 -20.00 22.86 -3.01
CA LEU A 294 -20.35 22.09 -1.80
C LEU A 294 -19.13 21.87 -0.88
N MET A 295 -17.96 21.55 -1.44
CA MET A 295 -16.72 21.39 -0.68
C MET A 295 -16.26 22.71 -0.05
N THR A 296 -16.35 23.83 -0.81
CA THR A 296 -16.01 25.14 -0.29
C THR A 296 -16.96 25.57 0.81
N GLN A 297 -18.26 25.32 0.65
CA GLN A 297 -19.26 25.57 1.70
C GLN A 297 -18.90 24.81 3.00
N ALA A 298 -18.63 23.51 2.89
CA ALA A 298 -18.25 22.68 4.04
C ALA A 298 -16.99 23.19 4.71
N SER A 299 -15.96 23.57 3.93
CA SER A 299 -14.70 24.10 4.45
C SER A 299 -14.88 25.43 5.18
N LEU A 300 -15.67 26.37 4.64
CA LEU A 300 -15.97 27.66 5.29
C LEU A 300 -16.78 27.46 6.57
N LEU A 301 -17.76 26.56 6.58
CA LEU A 301 -18.52 26.22 7.78
C LEU A 301 -17.61 25.65 8.90
N LEU A 302 -16.63 24.82 8.53
CA LEU A 302 -15.60 24.33 9.46
C LEU A 302 -14.69 25.41 9.99
N GLN A 303 -14.30 26.38 9.15
CA GLN A 303 -13.49 27.54 9.55
C GLN A 303 -14.28 28.46 10.49
N ASP A 304 -15.55 28.69 10.23
CA ASP A 304 -16.47 29.47 11.06
C ASP A 304 -16.91 28.73 12.36
N ASN A 305 -16.46 27.50 12.56
CA ASN A 305 -16.87 26.61 13.64
C ASN A 305 -18.38 26.33 13.71
N LYS A 306 -19.07 26.41 12.56
CA LYS A 306 -20.49 26.05 12.39
C LYS A 306 -20.63 24.55 12.15
N LEU A 307 -20.30 23.76 13.18
CA LEU A 307 -20.10 22.32 13.08
C LEU A 307 -21.37 21.55 12.68
N ASP A 308 -22.57 22.03 13.11
CA ASP A 308 -23.84 21.36 12.77
C ASP A 308 -24.19 21.51 11.29
N GLU A 309 -24.00 22.73 10.74
CA GLU A 309 -24.20 22.98 9.30
C GLU A 309 -23.14 22.24 8.46
N ALA A 310 -21.88 22.21 8.94
CA ALA A 310 -20.79 21.49 8.28
C ALA A 310 -21.06 19.98 8.21
N GLU A 311 -21.56 19.38 9.29
CA GLU A 311 -21.91 17.95 9.32
C GLU A 311 -22.97 17.63 8.26
N VAL A 312 -24.05 18.42 8.19
CA VAL A 312 -25.12 18.19 7.21
C VAL A 312 -24.58 18.28 5.77
N ALA A 313 -23.76 19.29 5.48
CA ALA A 313 -23.14 19.46 4.17
C ALA A 313 -22.19 18.29 3.81
N LEU A 314 -21.36 17.86 4.77
CA LEU A 314 -20.39 16.79 4.55
C LEU A 314 -21.04 15.42 4.44
N LYS A 315 -22.10 15.12 5.23
CA LYS A 315 -22.87 13.88 5.07
C LYS A 315 -23.47 13.78 3.68
N LYS A 316 -24.07 14.87 3.17
CA LYS A 316 -24.58 14.93 1.81
C LYS A 316 -23.47 14.67 0.79
N LEU A 317 -22.28 15.26 0.95
CA LEU A 317 -21.12 15.02 0.08
C LEU A 317 -20.65 13.56 0.13
N VAL A 318 -20.57 12.94 1.32
CA VAL A 318 -20.20 11.52 1.46
C VAL A 318 -21.20 10.61 0.75
N GLU A 319 -22.51 10.91 0.81
CA GLU A 319 -23.53 10.17 0.07
C GLU A 319 -23.43 10.37 -1.46
N LEU A 320 -23.11 11.59 -1.89
CA LEU A 320 -22.98 11.94 -3.31
C LEU A 320 -21.69 11.37 -3.94
N VAL A 321 -20.59 11.28 -3.15
CA VAL A 321 -19.29 10.83 -3.64
C VAL A 321 -18.76 9.70 -2.75
N PRO A 322 -19.44 8.54 -2.73
CA PRO A 322 -19.11 7.45 -1.80
C PRO A 322 -17.75 6.79 -2.08
N GLY A 323 -17.18 6.98 -3.27
CA GLY A 323 -15.86 6.46 -3.68
C GLY A 323 -14.69 7.40 -3.41
N ASP A 324 -14.91 8.61 -2.86
CA ASP A 324 -13.81 9.53 -2.58
C ASP A 324 -12.94 9.04 -1.42
N VAL A 325 -11.64 8.91 -1.68
CA VAL A 325 -10.60 8.46 -0.73
C VAL A 325 -9.53 9.52 -0.49
N SER A 326 -9.76 10.77 -0.96
CA SER A 326 -8.80 11.84 -0.78
C SER A 326 -8.63 12.23 0.69
N THR A 327 -7.40 12.55 1.07
CA THR A 327 -7.04 12.95 2.44
C THR A 327 -7.69 14.28 2.88
N ASN A 328 -8.13 15.09 1.92
CA ASN A 328 -8.91 16.30 2.15
C ASN A 328 -10.37 16.15 1.67
N GLY A 329 -10.83 14.94 1.48
CA GLY A 329 -12.17 14.64 0.99
C GLY A 329 -13.26 14.72 2.05
N PRO A 330 -14.53 14.54 1.64
CA PRO A 330 -15.68 14.72 2.52
C PRO A 330 -15.64 13.87 3.79
N ARG A 331 -15.16 12.61 3.71
CA ARG A 331 -15.06 11.73 4.90
C ARG A 331 -14.03 12.22 5.89
N ARG A 332 -12.87 12.67 5.43
CA ARG A 332 -11.82 13.19 6.30
C ARG A 332 -12.29 14.47 6.99
N LEU A 333 -12.93 15.38 6.27
CA LEU A 333 -13.51 16.60 6.85
C LEU A 333 -14.66 16.28 7.81
N LEU A 334 -15.48 15.28 7.55
CA LEU A 334 -16.53 14.84 8.46
C LEU A 334 -15.95 14.25 9.77
N ALA A 335 -14.86 13.49 9.66
CA ALA A 335 -14.13 13.02 10.84
C ALA A 335 -13.58 14.19 11.68
N ASP A 336 -13.11 15.28 11.04
CA ASP A 336 -12.65 16.49 11.74
C ASP A 336 -13.80 17.22 12.46
N VAL A 337 -15.02 17.23 11.90
CA VAL A 337 -16.22 17.74 12.60
C VAL A 337 -16.43 16.97 13.90
N TYR A 338 -16.48 15.64 13.81
CA TYR A 338 -16.70 14.80 14.99
C TYR A 338 -15.57 14.90 16.01
N ARG A 339 -14.32 15.01 15.54
CA ARG A 339 -13.15 15.28 16.40
C ARG A 339 -13.31 16.59 17.17
N LYS A 340 -13.72 17.69 16.53
CA LYS A 340 -13.93 18.99 17.16
C LYS A 340 -15.05 18.97 18.19
N ARG A 341 -16.07 18.14 18.01
CA ARG A 341 -17.17 17.97 18.96
C ARG A 341 -16.86 16.96 20.08
N GLY A 342 -15.77 16.18 19.95
CA GLY A 342 -15.46 15.09 20.87
C GLY A 342 -16.35 13.85 20.70
N GLU A 343 -17.01 13.70 19.57
CA GLU A 343 -17.90 12.59 19.20
C GLU A 343 -17.08 11.40 18.67
N LYS A 344 -16.38 10.72 19.59
CA LYS A 344 -15.37 9.71 19.26
C LYS A 344 -15.91 8.51 18.47
N GLU A 345 -17.12 8.05 18.76
CA GLU A 345 -17.75 6.92 18.10
C GLU A 345 -18.05 7.22 16.62
N GLN A 346 -18.59 8.42 16.34
CA GLN A 346 -18.88 8.88 14.98
C GLN A 346 -17.60 9.12 14.20
N GLU A 347 -16.58 9.74 14.83
CA GLU A 347 -15.25 9.91 14.22
C GLU A 347 -14.67 8.54 13.82
N ALA A 348 -14.69 7.55 14.72
CA ALA A 348 -14.18 6.23 14.48
C ALA A 348 -14.92 5.50 13.35
N ALA A 349 -16.24 5.65 13.28
CA ALA A 349 -17.05 5.03 12.23
C ALA A 349 -16.71 5.57 10.84
N VAL A 350 -16.60 6.90 10.71
CA VAL A 350 -16.27 7.54 9.42
C VAL A 350 -14.83 7.23 8.99
N LEU A 351 -13.86 7.23 9.92
CA LEU A 351 -12.47 6.86 9.62
C LEU A 351 -12.36 5.38 9.21
N ALA A 352 -13.11 4.48 9.86
CA ALA A 352 -13.14 3.07 9.48
C ALA A 352 -13.71 2.88 8.07
N GLU A 353 -14.78 3.60 7.70
CA GLU A 353 -15.32 3.57 6.35
C GLU A 353 -14.32 4.13 5.32
N HIS A 354 -13.60 5.20 5.65
CA HIS A 354 -12.56 5.74 4.79
C HIS A 354 -11.45 4.69 4.55
N LEU A 355 -10.92 4.10 5.61
CA LEU A 355 -9.84 3.10 5.56
C LEU A 355 -10.27 1.73 4.97
N SER A 356 -11.56 1.47 4.83
CA SER A 356 -12.04 0.30 4.07
C SER A 356 -11.86 0.44 2.56
N ARG A 357 -11.45 1.61 2.07
CA ARG A 357 -11.34 1.97 0.65
C ARG A 357 -9.94 2.40 0.23
N THR A 358 -9.04 2.69 1.18
CA THR A 358 -7.66 3.07 0.92
C THR A 358 -6.73 2.51 1.99
N ALA A 359 -5.55 2.05 1.56
CA ALA A 359 -4.49 1.56 2.44
C ALA A 359 -3.35 2.57 2.62
N ASP A 360 -3.48 3.82 2.14
CA ASP A 360 -2.38 4.79 2.09
C ASP A 360 -2.54 5.97 3.08
N ASP A 361 -3.64 6.02 3.84
CA ASP A 361 -3.87 7.11 4.81
C ASP A 361 -3.36 6.73 6.22
N LEU A 362 -2.06 6.89 6.43
CA LEU A 362 -1.40 6.60 7.71
C LEU A 362 -2.00 7.41 8.88
N GLU A 363 -2.30 8.69 8.66
CA GLU A 363 -2.84 9.56 9.71
C GLU A 363 -4.21 9.08 10.17
N ALA A 364 -5.09 8.73 9.23
CA ALA A 364 -6.40 8.19 9.55
C ALA A 364 -6.30 6.85 10.29
N ALA A 365 -5.38 5.96 9.89
CA ALA A 365 -5.17 4.67 10.53
C ALA A 365 -4.67 4.82 11.96
N MET A 366 -3.69 5.69 12.19
CA MET A 366 -3.18 5.99 13.52
C MET A 366 -4.27 6.60 14.42
N ARG A 367 -5.04 7.55 13.88
CA ARG A 367 -6.14 8.17 14.62
C ARG A 367 -7.24 7.16 14.98
N LEU A 368 -7.61 6.29 14.05
CA LEU A 368 -8.59 5.24 14.33
C LEU A 368 -8.08 4.26 15.39
N GLN A 369 -6.79 3.89 15.36
CA GLN A 369 -6.19 3.06 16.40
C GLN A 369 -6.28 3.73 17.78
N ASP A 370 -6.05 5.05 17.87
CA ASP A 370 -6.19 5.81 19.12
C ASP A 370 -7.63 5.76 19.66
N LEU A 371 -8.61 5.99 18.81
CA LEU A 371 -10.03 5.94 19.17
C LEU A 371 -10.45 4.55 19.64
N CYS A 372 -10.02 3.50 18.92
CA CYS A 372 -10.26 2.11 19.31
C CYS A 372 -9.61 1.77 20.66
N ASN A 373 -8.38 2.25 20.90
CA ASN A 373 -7.68 2.04 22.16
C ASN A 373 -8.38 2.73 23.34
N ASP A 374 -8.82 3.98 23.16
CA ASP A 374 -9.60 4.72 24.14
C ASP A 374 -10.92 4.00 24.47
N ALA A 375 -11.58 3.46 23.47
CA ALA A 375 -12.82 2.69 23.58
C ALA A 375 -12.61 1.23 24.06
N LYS A 376 -11.35 0.80 24.28
CA LYS A 376 -10.97 -0.59 24.65
C LYS A 376 -11.45 -1.66 23.66
N GLN A 377 -11.54 -1.33 22.41
CA GLN A 377 -11.86 -2.24 21.30
C GLN A 377 -10.57 -2.93 20.83
N LEU A 378 -10.07 -3.86 21.65
CA LEU A 378 -8.70 -4.39 21.54
C LEU A 378 -8.45 -5.12 20.21
N GLU A 379 -9.43 -5.87 19.71
CA GLU A 379 -9.32 -6.55 18.41
C GLU A 379 -9.12 -5.54 17.28
N ARG A 380 -9.86 -4.43 17.30
CA ARG A 380 -9.70 -3.36 16.32
C ARG A 380 -8.38 -2.60 16.48
N VAL A 381 -7.85 -2.48 17.71
CA VAL A 381 -6.50 -1.92 17.92
C VAL A 381 -5.44 -2.75 17.22
N VAL A 382 -5.54 -4.09 17.30
CA VAL A 382 -4.62 -5.01 16.60
C VAL A 382 -4.79 -4.91 15.09
N GLU A 383 -6.02 -4.91 14.58
CA GLU A 383 -6.32 -4.77 13.15
C GLU A 383 -5.75 -3.47 12.57
N GLN A 384 -5.99 -2.33 13.24
CA GLN A 384 -5.43 -1.05 12.80
C GLN A 384 -3.91 -1.02 12.91
N GLY A 385 -3.32 -1.71 13.89
CA GLY A 385 -1.89 -1.89 14.00
C GLY A 385 -1.29 -2.61 12.79
N GLN A 386 -1.97 -3.60 12.23
CA GLN A 386 -1.56 -4.28 10.99
C GLN A 386 -1.67 -3.35 9.78
N THR A 387 -2.75 -2.57 9.67
CA THR A 387 -2.90 -1.56 8.60
C THR A 387 -1.78 -0.53 8.66
N ILE A 388 -1.46 0.01 9.84
CA ILE A 388 -0.35 0.95 10.02
C ILE A 388 0.99 0.31 9.63
N PHE A 389 1.22 -0.93 10.04
CA PHE A 389 2.44 -1.68 9.70
C PHE A 389 2.63 -1.87 8.20
N GLY A 390 1.55 -2.11 7.45
CA GLY A 390 1.56 -2.21 5.98
C GLY A 390 1.87 -0.88 5.27
N ILE A 391 1.82 0.26 5.98
CA ILE A 391 2.17 1.58 5.46
C ILE A 391 3.54 2.02 5.99
N ASP A 392 3.70 2.02 7.31
CA ASP A 392 4.94 2.41 8.00
C ASP A 392 5.20 1.51 9.23
N PRO A 393 6.07 0.50 9.11
CA PRO A 393 6.39 -0.44 10.18
C PRO A 393 7.21 0.17 11.33
N PHE A 394 7.59 1.46 11.26
CA PHE A 394 8.42 2.14 12.23
C PHE A 394 7.64 3.00 13.23
N GLN A 395 6.30 2.94 13.21
CA GLN A 395 5.42 3.73 14.08
C GLN A 395 5.37 3.14 15.51
N ILE A 396 6.36 3.52 16.34
CA ILE A 396 6.56 2.99 17.69
C ILE A 396 5.27 3.07 18.55
N ALA A 397 4.56 4.20 18.51
CA ALA A 397 3.32 4.37 19.28
C ALA A 397 2.23 3.38 18.88
N ALA A 398 2.10 3.07 17.59
CA ALA A 398 1.16 2.08 17.09
C ALA A 398 1.57 0.66 17.51
N ILE A 399 2.86 0.33 17.42
CA ILE A 399 3.43 -0.95 17.85
C ILE A 399 3.14 -1.19 19.33
N GLN A 400 3.35 -0.19 20.18
CA GLN A 400 3.12 -0.29 21.64
C GLN A 400 1.64 -0.53 21.98
N LYS A 401 0.71 0.15 21.29
CA LYS A 401 -0.73 -0.05 21.46
C LYS A 401 -1.16 -1.45 21.00
N THR A 402 -0.67 -1.87 19.82
CA THR A 402 -0.92 -3.22 19.29
C THR A 402 -0.42 -4.29 20.24
N LEU A 403 0.80 -4.12 20.79
CA LEU A 403 1.38 -5.03 21.78
C LEU A 403 0.51 -5.13 23.04
N ALA A 404 0.09 -4.02 23.63
CA ALA A 404 -0.72 -4.00 24.83
C ALA A 404 -2.08 -4.68 24.60
N ALA A 405 -2.71 -4.45 23.45
CA ALA A 405 -3.95 -5.10 23.06
C ALA A 405 -3.75 -6.62 22.86
N ALA A 406 -2.72 -7.03 22.11
CA ALA A 406 -2.41 -8.44 21.85
C ALA A 406 -2.11 -9.23 23.11
N GLU A 407 -1.35 -8.67 24.07
CA GLU A 407 -1.10 -9.31 25.37
C GLU A 407 -2.41 -9.51 26.16
N THR A 408 -3.30 -8.51 26.16
CA THR A 408 -4.60 -8.60 26.84
C THR A 408 -5.50 -9.66 26.22
N LEU A 409 -5.49 -9.76 24.88
CA LEU A 409 -6.23 -10.76 24.10
C LEU A 409 -5.56 -12.14 24.09
N LYS A 410 -4.36 -12.27 24.66
CA LYS A 410 -3.53 -13.49 24.66
C LYS A 410 -3.16 -13.95 23.23
N GLN A 411 -3.03 -13.02 22.31
CA GLN A 411 -2.52 -13.24 20.96
C GLN A 411 -0.99 -13.25 20.99
N ASN A 412 -0.41 -14.32 21.52
CA ASN A 412 1.02 -14.40 21.84
C ASN A 412 1.92 -14.21 20.63
N GLU A 413 1.54 -14.70 19.45
CA GLU A 413 2.32 -14.55 18.22
C GLU A 413 2.42 -13.08 17.82
N VAL A 414 1.30 -12.34 17.82
CA VAL A 414 1.27 -10.91 17.55
C VAL A 414 2.11 -10.15 18.58
N ALA A 415 1.96 -10.47 19.87
CA ALA A 415 2.71 -9.81 20.93
C ALA A 415 4.23 -10.05 20.79
N VAL A 416 4.66 -11.26 20.46
CA VAL A 416 6.07 -11.59 20.21
C VAL A 416 6.61 -10.81 19.00
N ALA A 417 5.85 -10.73 17.92
CA ALA A 417 6.24 -9.96 16.76
C ALA A 417 6.44 -8.46 17.10
N GLN A 418 5.48 -7.85 17.83
CA GLN A 418 5.61 -6.44 18.25
C GLN A 418 6.80 -6.21 19.20
N LEU A 419 7.04 -7.13 20.14
CA LEU A 419 8.20 -7.06 21.05
C LEU A 419 9.51 -7.18 20.29
N SER A 420 9.58 -8.06 19.29
CA SER A 420 10.76 -8.21 18.43
C SER A 420 11.04 -6.93 17.64
N THR A 421 10.00 -6.32 17.07
CA THR A 421 10.10 -5.02 16.40
C THR A 421 10.60 -3.91 17.35
N LEU A 422 10.09 -3.86 18.59
CA LEU A 422 10.54 -2.89 19.59
C LEU A 422 12.01 -3.10 20.00
N LEU A 423 12.51 -4.34 20.06
CA LEU A 423 13.92 -4.62 20.33
C LEU A 423 14.85 -3.96 19.30
N GLU A 424 14.42 -3.91 18.03
CA GLU A 424 15.22 -3.31 16.97
C GLU A 424 15.10 -1.79 16.92
N LEU A 425 13.93 -1.25 17.32
CA LEU A 425 13.67 0.19 17.25
C LEU A 425 13.99 0.95 18.54
N GLN A 426 13.90 0.28 19.70
CA GLN A 426 14.12 0.86 21.04
C GLN A 426 14.94 -0.07 21.92
N SER A 427 16.26 0.02 21.85
CA SER A 427 17.15 -0.87 22.60
C SER A 427 17.32 -0.54 24.10
N ASP A 428 16.79 0.57 24.60
CA ASP A 428 17.05 1.09 25.95
C ASP A 428 16.60 0.14 27.08
N ASP A 429 15.57 -0.71 26.85
CA ASP A 429 15.06 -1.70 27.82
C ASP A 429 15.08 -3.13 27.26
N ALA A 430 16.09 -3.43 26.42
CA ALA A 430 16.20 -4.73 25.77
C ALA A 430 16.11 -5.94 26.74
N PRO A 431 16.70 -5.93 27.96
CA PRO A 431 16.53 -7.04 28.90
C PRO A 431 15.09 -7.35 29.25
N ARG A 432 14.26 -6.31 29.44
CA ARG A 432 12.84 -6.48 29.75
C ARG A 432 12.05 -6.97 28.55
N LEU A 433 12.34 -6.46 27.35
CA LEU A 433 11.72 -6.93 26.12
C LEU A 433 12.03 -8.41 25.87
N HIS A 434 13.30 -8.82 25.99
CA HIS A 434 13.69 -10.23 25.91
C HIS A 434 12.96 -11.10 26.93
N TYR A 435 12.86 -10.66 28.17
CA TYR A 435 12.13 -11.39 29.20
C TYR A 435 10.64 -11.54 28.89
N ARG A 436 9.99 -10.49 28.34
CA ARG A 436 8.56 -10.55 27.90
C ARG A 436 8.37 -11.55 26.78
N ILE A 437 9.25 -11.55 25.76
CA ILE A 437 9.24 -12.54 24.66
C ILE A 437 9.39 -13.95 25.24
N ALA A 438 10.37 -14.16 26.12
CA ALA A 438 10.61 -15.45 26.76
C ALA A 438 9.37 -15.99 27.49
N ARG A 439 8.67 -15.13 28.22
CA ARG A 439 7.43 -15.49 28.92
C ARG A 439 6.31 -15.92 27.97
N LEU A 440 6.13 -15.20 26.87
CA LEU A 440 5.09 -15.50 25.88
C LEU A 440 5.37 -16.83 25.16
N LEU A 441 6.63 -17.14 24.91
CA LEU A 441 7.07 -18.36 24.22
C LEU A 441 7.19 -19.59 25.12
N LYS A 442 7.07 -19.45 26.44
CA LYS A 442 7.30 -20.53 27.42
C LYS A 442 6.51 -21.81 27.11
N GLY A 443 5.28 -21.70 26.62
CA GLY A 443 4.39 -22.83 26.36
C GLY A 443 4.40 -23.35 24.91
N SER A 444 4.87 -22.54 23.96
CA SER A 444 4.83 -22.84 22.52
C SER A 444 6.23 -23.14 21.93
N ASP A 445 7.27 -22.43 22.38
CA ASP A 445 8.66 -22.63 21.92
C ASP A 445 9.62 -22.46 23.11
N THR A 446 9.88 -23.58 23.81
CA THR A 446 10.75 -23.62 24.96
C THR A 446 12.21 -23.26 24.60
N ALA A 447 12.68 -23.59 23.40
CA ALA A 447 14.03 -23.30 22.96
C ALA A 447 14.24 -21.78 22.79
N GLN A 448 13.34 -21.10 22.10
CA GLN A 448 13.37 -19.64 21.95
C GLN A 448 13.10 -18.92 23.28
N SER A 449 12.19 -19.44 24.11
CA SER A 449 11.95 -18.92 25.47
C SER A 449 13.26 -18.93 26.27
N ARG A 450 13.99 -20.03 26.27
CA ARG A 450 15.28 -20.14 26.93
C ARG A 450 16.32 -19.18 26.35
N ARG A 451 16.43 -19.10 25.02
CA ARG A 451 17.35 -18.19 24.33
C ARG A 451 17.11 -16.74 24.76
N HIS A 452 15.87 -16.27 24.70
CA HIS A 452 15.52 -14.90 25.11
C HIS A 452 15.72 -14.66 26.61
N THR A 453 15.49 -15.67 27.46
CA THR A 453 15.81 -15.58 28.88
C THR A 453 17.31 -15.36 29.12
N LEU A 454 18.17 -16.08 28.39
CA LEU A 454 19.63 -15.92 28.48
C LEU A 454 20.07 -14.55 27.97
N LEU A 455 19.52 -14.04 26.84
CA LEU A 455 19.81 -12.71 26.33
C LEU A 455 19.42 -11.61 27.35
N ALA A 456 18.29 -11.78 28.05
CA ALA A 456 17.89 -10.86 29.12
C ALA A 456 18.92 -10.85 30.27
N LEU A 457 19.43 -12.03 30.65
CA LEU A 457 20.39 -12.17 31.74
C LEU A 457 21.81 -11.73 31.33
N GLU A 458 22.20 -11.88 30.07
CA GLU A 458 23.47 -11.38 29.54
C GLU A 458 23.58 -9.87 29.70
N GLN A 459 22.52 -9.14 29.39
CA GLN A 459 22.48 -7.68 29.49
C GLN A 459 22.15 -7.18 30.90
N ALA A 460 21.39 -7.96 31.68
CA ALA A 460 21.00 -7.63 33.06
C ALA A 460 21.20 -8.84 34.00
N PRO A 461 22.45 -9.12 34.44
CA PRO A 461 22.78 -10.33 35.22
C PRO A 461 22.03 -10.45 36.55
N ARG A 462 21.47 -9.36 37.08
CA ARG A 462 20.70 -9.32 38.35
C ARG A 462 19.18 -9.35 38.16
N PHE A 463 18.69 -9.64 36.96
CA PHE A 463 17.26 -9.67 36.65
C PHE A 463 16.60 -10.92 37.27
N ARG A 464 16.01 -10.77 38.48
CA ARG A 464 15.51 -11.88 39.27
C ARG A 464 14.43 -12.70 38.55
N ASP A 465 13.50 -12.04 37.87
CA ASP A 465 12.39 -12.74 37.19
C ASP A 465 12.90 -13.59 36.03
N ALA A 466 13.92 -13.14 35.31
CA ALA A 466 14.56 -13.92 34.24
C ALA A 466 15.29 -15.15 34.83
N HIS A 467 15.95 -15.04 35.99
CA HIS A 467 16.51 -16.21 36.69
C HIS A 467 15.43 -17.21 37.08
N THR A 468 14.32 -16.72 37.61
CA THR A 468 13.19 -17.59 37.99
C THR A 468 12.66 -18.35 36.76
N LEU A 469 12.43 -17.64 35.65
CA LEU A 469 11.99 -18.25 34.41
C LEU A 469 12.98 -19.30 33.88
N LEU A 470 14.31 -19.03 33.94
CA LEU A 470 15.32 -19.97 33.52
C LEU A 470 15.28 -21.27 34.34
N LEU A 471 15.09 -21.16 35.66
CA LEU A 471 14.96 -22.31 36.55
C LEU A 471 13.67 -23.11 36.25
N GLU A 472 12.58 -22.45 35.95
CA GLU A 472 11.32 -23.10 35.55
C GLU A 472 11.46 -23.89 34.25
N LEU A 473 12.08 -23.28 33.23
CA LEU A 473 12.34 -23.91 31.94
C LEU A 473 13.24 -25.16 32.13
N LYS A 474 14.30 -25.04 32.94
CA LYS A 474 15.20 -26.15 33.21
C LYS A 474 14.53 -27.31 33.96
N ARG A 475 13.66 -27.02 34.93
CA ARG A 475 12.87 -28.04 35.63
C ARG A 475 11.89 -28.76 34.68
N ALA A 476 11.29 -28.04 33.77
CA ALA A 476 10.40 -28.63 32.77
C ALA A 476 11.16 -29.55 31.79
N GLU A 477 12.37 -29.18 31.37
CA GLU A 477 13.25 -30.03 30.56
C GLU A 477 13.60 -31.34 31.28
N ILE A 478 14.03 -31.26 32.55
CA ILE A 478 14.37 -32.44 33.35
C ILE A 478 13.15 -33.35 33.56
N ALA A 479 11.98 -32.80 33.77
CA ALA A 479 10.74 -33.57 33.95
C ALA A 479 10.25 -34.24 32.66
N ALA A 480 10.67 -33.75 31.50
CA ALA A 480 10.33 -34.29 30.19
C ALA A 480 11.32 -35.36 29.70
N GLU A 481 12.52 -35.49 30.32
CA GLU A 481 13.45 -36.57 30.03
C GLU A 481 12.88 -37.91 30.55
N PRO A 482 12.73 -38.95 29.71
CA PRO A 482 12.30 -40.26 30.17
C PRO A 482 13.29 -40.79 31.18
N ALA A 483 12.79 -41.27 32.34
CA ALA A 483 13.60 -41.92 33.34
C ALA A 483 14.43 -43.06 32.66
N LYS A 484 15.74 -42.89 32.68
CA LYS A 484 16.69 -43.88 32.17
C LYS A 484 16.67 -45.14 32.99
#